data_61e9e41a3e1c9c8668d43ec7e37b15a2
#
_entry.id   61e9e41a3e1c9c8668d43ec7e37b15a2
#
_cell.length_a   1.000
_cell.length_b   1.000
_cell.length_c   1.000
_cell.angle_alpha   90.00
_cell.angle_beta   90.00
_cell.angle_gamma   90.00
#
_symmetry.space_group_name_H-M   'P 1'
#
loop_
_entity.id
_entity.type
_entity.pdbx_description
1 polymer ?
#
loop_
_entity_poly.entity_id
_entity_poly.type
_entity_poly.pdbx_seq_one_letter_code
_entity_poly.pdbx_strand_id
1 'polypeptide(L)'
;MKKVLALSAAALLMTGVYAAESNVQVYGVIDAAVTGYKVKGQDAMLEFTSGFSMGNRIGIRGREDLGNGYSVGFDLEQGFLLDTGAQFNTWSKDGVVQNGAFNRQSYLDVTGPFGKIAFGRMVSLSGGTGDFNMAKW
;
A
#
# COMPACT_ATOMS: atom_id res chain seq x y z
N MET A 1 -5.87 -40.09 16.99
CA MET A 1 -6.10 -38.93 17.86
C MET A 1 -5.26 -37.76 17.32
N LYS A 2 -5.89 -36.83 16.62
CA LYS A 2 -5.23 -35.66 16.03
C LYS A 2 -5.15 -34.58 17.10
N LYS A 3 -3.94 -34.26 17.56
CA LYS A 3 -3.72 -33.14 18.47
C LYS A 3 -3.77 -31.84 17.68
N VAL A 4 -4.86 -31.07 17.85
CA VAL A 4 -4.97 -29.71 17.38
C VAL A 4 -4.17 -28.84 18.34
N LEU A 5 -3.05 -28.29 17.92
CA LEU A 5 -2.37 -27.22 18.65
C LEU A 5 -3.17 -25.93 18.44
N ALA A 6 -3.92 -25.54 19.46
CA ALA A 6 -4.50 -24.21 19.52
C ALA A 6 -3.37 -23.23 19.85
N LEU A 7 -2.98 -22.41 18.89
CA LEU A 7 -2.12 -21.25 19.12
C LEU A 7 -2.98 -20.17 19.78
N SER A 8 -2.98 -20.09 21.08
CA SER A 8 -3.60 -18.99 21.82
C SER A 8 -2.79 -17.73 21.62
N ALA A 9 -3.39 -16.73 20.99
CA ALA A 9 -2.85 -15.39 20.91
C ALA A 9 -2.70 -14.84 22.33
N ALA A 10 -1.48 -14.67 22.81
CA ALA A 10 -1.20 -14.00 24.06
C ALA A 10 -1.56 -12.53 23.90
N ALA A 11 -2.59 -12.08 24.62
CA ALA A 11 -2.86 -10.67 24.81
C ALA A 11 -1.69 -10.07 25.60
N LEU A 12 -0.87 -9.26 24.96
CA LEU A 12 0.16 -8.47 25.62
C LEU A 12 -0.52 -7.41 26.48
N LEU A 13 -0.50 -7.60 27.76
CA LEU A 13 -0.81 -6.57 28.75
C LEU A 13 0.25 -5.47 28.63
N MET A 14 -0.13 -4.33 28.10
CA MET A 14 0.71 -3.14 28.05
C MET A 14 0.88 -2.58 29.47
N THR A 15 1.96 -2.93 30.13
CA THR A 15 2.47 -2.17 31.25
C THR A 15 3.42 -1.12 30.71
N GLY A 16 3.01 0.15 30.82
CA GLY A 16 3.80 1.37 30.70
C GLY A 16 5.04 1.31 29.81
N VAL A 17 4.85 1.30 28.51
CA VAL A 17 5.92 1.60 27.56
C VAL A 17 5.99 3.12 27.45
N TYR A 18 7.11 3.71 27.83
CA TYR A 18 7.46 5.06 27.39
C TYR A 18 7.33 5.07 25.85
N ALA A 19 6.47 5.91 25.34
CA ALA A 19 6.22 6.03 23.90
C ALA A 19 7.53 6.43 23.23
N ALA A 20 8.24 5.46 22.65
CA ALA A 20 9.07 5.75 21.53
C ALA A 20 8.16 6.40 20.49
N GLU A 21 8.59 7.49 19.85
CA GLU A 21 7.77 8.26 18.93
C GLU A 21 7.15 7.33 17.88
N SER A 22 5.88 7.03 18.07
CA SER A 22 5.15 6.21 17.11
C SER A 22 4.92 7.08 15.87
N ASN A 23 5.73 6.89 14.86
CA ASN A 23 5.67 7.64 13.63
C ASN A 23 4.62 7.06 12.70
N VAL A 24 3.35 7.42 12.93
CA VAL A 24 2.29 7.20 11.95
C VAL A 24 2.27 8.39 11.00
N GLN A 25 2.41 8.12 9.72
CA GLN A 25 2.44 9.11 8.66
C GLN A 25 1.30 8.86 7.68
N VAL A 26 0.53 9.89 7.38
CA VAL A 26 -0.37 9.93 6.23
C VAL A 26 0.42 10.48 5.05
N TYR A 27 0.33 9.83 3.89
CA TYR A 27 0.99 10.27 2.66
C TYR A 27 0.06 10.11 1.46
N GLY A 28 0.42 10.69 0.34
CA GLY A 28 -0.34 10.54 -0.90
C GLY A 28 0.37 11.11 -2.11
N VAL A 29 -0.16 10.76 -3.26
CA VAL A 29 0.24 11.31 -4.56
C VAL A 29 -1.04 11.61 -5.33
N ILE A 30 -1.09 12.82 -5.88
CA ILE A 30 -2.13 13.23 -6.82
C ILE A 30 -1.43 13.59 -8.12
N ASP A 31 -1.82 12.91 -9.19
CA ASP A 31 -1.30 13.09 -10.52
C ASP A 31 -2.47 13.20 -11.50
N ALA A 32 -2.51 14.28 -12.25
CA ALA A 32 -3.49 14.49 -13.28
C ALA A 32 -2.93 15.35 -14.41
N ALA A 33 -3.45 15.17 -15.60
CA ALA A 33 -3.11 15.98 -16.76
C ALA A 33 -4.37 16.39 -17.51
N VAL A 34 -4.30 17.55 -18.15
CA VAL A 34 -5.25 17.93 -19.20
C VAL A 34 -4.54 17.76 -20.54
N THR A 35 -5.03 16.85 -21.35
CA THR A 35 -4.47 16.55 -22.67
C THR A 35 -5.39 17.05 -23.77
N GLY A 36 -4.80 17.73 -24.74
CA GLY A 36 -5.52 18.15 -25.94
C GLY A 36 -4.99 17.41 -27.16
N TYR A 37 -5.87 16.83 -27.93
CA TYR A 37 -5.49 16.18 -29.18
C TYR A 37 -6.50 16.45 -30.30
N LYS A 38 -6.02 16.39 -31.53
CA LYS A 38 -6.84 16.53 -32.73
C LYS A 38 -6.45 15.47 -33.76
N VAL A 39 -7.42 14.68 -34.14
CA VAL A 39 -7.28 13.71 -35.23
C VAL A 39 -7.77 14.34 -36.52
N LYS A 40 -7.11 14.06 -37.64
CA LYS A 40 -7.50 14.58 -38.95
C LYS A 40 -8.95 14.15 -39.28
N GLY A 41 -9.80 15.15 -39.54
CA GLY A 41 -11.22 14.92 -39.87
C GLY A 41 -12.16 14.83 -38.65
N GLN A 42 -11.64 15.08 -37.45
CA GLN A 42 -12.45 15.14 -36.21
C GLN A 42 -12.25 16.50 -35.50
N ASP A 43 -13.15 16.83 -34.60
CA ASP A 43 -12.99 18.00 -33.75
C ASP A 43 -11.86 17.82 -32.74
N ALA A 44 -11.31 18.93 -32.27
CA ALA A 44 -10.32 18.90 -31.19
C ALA A 44 -10.98 18.44 -29.88
N MET A 45 -10.32 17.56 -29.16
CA MET A 45 -10.78 17.02 -27.87
C MET A 45 -9.85 17.45 -26.77
N LEU A 46 -10.44 17.77 -25.62
CA LEU A 46 -9.74 17.97 -24.37
C LEU A 46 -10.17 16.87 -23.41
N GLU A 47 -9.19 16.25 -22.76
CA GLU A 47 -9.42 15.16 -21.81
C GLU A 47 -8.70 15.46 -20.51
N PHE A 48 -9.39 15.23 -19.38
CA PHE A 48 -8.80 15.20 -18.06
C PHE A 48 -8.40 13.77 -17.75
N THR A 49 -7.09 13.52 -17.65
CA THR A 49 -6.54 12.18 -17.41
C THR A 49 -6.09 12.07 -15.96
N SER A 50 -6.70 11.16 -15.24
CA SER A 50 -6.34 10.83 -13.87
C SER A 50 -5.14 9.85 -13.85
N GLY A 51 -4.09 10.18 -13.09
CA GLY A 51 -2.92 9.31 -12.97
C GLY A 51 -2.10 9.20 -14.25
N PHE A 52 -1.79 10.32 -14.88
CA PHE A 52 -1.09 10.37 -16.16
C PHE A 52 0.32 9.76 -16.12
N SER A 53 1.07 10.08 -15.10
CA SER A 53 2.44 9.58 -14.89
C SER A 53 2.50 8.58 -13.73
N MET A 54 1.74 8.84 -12.68
CA MET A 54 1.73 8.02 -11.46
C MET A 54 0.30 7.81 -10.98
N GLY A 55 -0.06 6.61 -10.55
CA GLY A 55 -1.38 6.34 -9.98
C GLY A 55 -1.63 7.17 -8.71
N ASN A 56 -2.80 7.83 -8.68
CA ASN A 56 -3.26 8.56 -7.49
C ASN A 56 -3.45 7.62 -6.32
N ARG A 57 -3.00 8.03 -5.15
CA ARG A 57 -3.09 7.22 -3.94
C ARG A 57 -3.05 8.05 -2.68
N ILE A 58 -3.63 7.49 -1.64
CA ILE A 58 -3.49 7.93 -0.27
C ILE A 58 -3.10 6.72 0.57
N GLY A 59 -2.23 6.90 1.54
CA GLY A 59 -1.77 5.82 2.40
C GLY A 59 -1.52 6.29 3.83
N ILE A 60 -1.48 5.31 4.70
CA ILE A 60 -1.12 5.45 6.11
C ILE A 60 -0.05 4.41 6.38
N ARG A 61 1.09 4.83 6.86
CA ARG A 61 2.16 3.94 7.28
C ARG A 61 2.65 4.29 8.67
N GLY A 62 3.14 3.31 9.37
CA GLY A 62 3.71 3.51 10.69
C GLY A 62 4.81 2.51 10.97
N ARG A 63 5.69 2.87 11.90
CA ARG A 63 6.77 2.01 12.35
C ARG A 63 7.03 2.24 13.82
N GLU A 64 7.15 1.15 14.58
CA GLU A 64 7.49 1.13 15.98
C GLU A 64 8.87 0.49 16.14
N ASP A 65 9.77 1.15 16.85
CA ASP A 65 11.06 0.60 17.23
C ASP A 65 10.87 -0.20 18.55
N LEU A 66 11.19 -1.48 18.49
CA LEU A 66 11.10 -2.40 19.63
C LEU A 66 12.41 -2.48 20.43
N GLY A 67 13.42 -1.74 20.00
CA GLY A 67 14.77 -1.81 20.58
C GLY A 67 15.60 -2.98 20.03
N ASN A 68 16.88 -2.99 20.38
CA ASN A 68 17.85 -4.04 19.99
C ASN A 68 17.91 -4.33 18.47
N GLY A 69 17.59 -3.32 17.64
CA GLY A 69 17.58 -3.47 16.18
C GLY A 69 16.34 -4.16 15.60
N TYR A 70 15.28 -4.31 16.41
CA TYR A 70 13.99 -4.83 15.95
C TYR A 70 12.97 -3.70 15.78
N SER A 71 12.16 -3.80 14.73
CA SER A 71 11.02 -2.91 14.54
C SER A 71 9.86 -3.64 13.88
N VAL A 72 8.66 -3.13 14.10
CA VAL A 72 7.44 -3.56 13.42
C VAL A 72 6.86 -2.39 12.66
N GLY A 73 6.34 -2.65 11.47
CA GLY A 73 5.75 -1.60 10.63
C GLY A 73 4.50 -2.08 9.92
N PHE A 74 3.74 -1.13 9.38
CA PHE A 74 2.61 -1.38 8.51
C PHE A 74 2.55 -0.34 7.39
N ASP A 75 1.93 -0.74 6.28
CA ASP A 75 1.60 0.17 5.19
C ASP A 75 0.21 -0.21 4.63
N LEU A 76 -0.67 0.80 4.57
CA LEU A 76 -2.02 0.70 4.06
C LEU A 76 -2.19 1.75 2.97
N GLU A 77 -2.32 1.35 1.70
CA GLU A 77 -2.37 2.26 0.55
C GLU A 77 -3.61 2.00 -0.31
N GLN A 78 -4.39 3.05 -0.50
CA GLN A 78 -5.58 3.10 -1.34
C GLN A 78 -5.29 3.84 -2.64
N GLY A 79 -5.53 3.22 -3.78
CA GLY A 79 -5.52 3.88 -5.09
C GLY A 79 -6.92 4.38 -5.48
N PHE A 80 -6.97 5.52 -6.14
CA PHE A 80 -8.22 6.12 -6.61
C PHE A 80 -8.04 6.85 -7.95
N LEU A 81 -9.16 7.07 -8.64
CA LEU A 81 -9.24 7.91 -9.83
C LEU A 81 -9.63 9.33 -9.40
N LEU A 82 -8.89 10.33 -9.84
CA LEU A 82 -9.10 11.72 -9.41
C LEU A 82 -10.33 12.35 -10.08
N ASP A 83 -10.69 11.89 -11.26
CA ASP A 83 -11.83 12.37 -12.06
C ASP A 83 -13.19 11.92 -11.50
N THR A 84 -13.23 10.71 -10.96
CA THR A 84 -14.48 10.08 -10.51
C THR A 84 -14.52 9.79 -9.01
N GLY A 85 -13.37 9.81 -8.32
CA GLY A 85 -13.24 9.34 -6.96
C GLY A 85 -13.36 7.84 -6.81
N ALA A 86 -13.52 7.10 -7.90
CA ALA A 86 -13.63 5.65 -7.86
C ALA A 86 -12.31 5.00 -7.40
N GLN A 87 -12.40 3.79 -6.87
CA GLN A 87 -11.22 3.00 -6.54
C GLN A 87 -10.45 2.66 -7.83
N PHE A 88 -9.17 2.96 -7.82
CA PHE A 88 -8.27 2.55 -8.89
C PHE A 88 -7.77 1.13 -8.61
N ASN A 89 -7.86 0.28 -9.63
CA ASN A 89 -7.29 -1.05 -9.61
C ASN A 89 -7.95 -2.06 -8.69
N THR A 90 -8.93 -2.62 -9.20
CA THR A 90 -9.51 -3.83 -8.69
C THR A 90 -8.75 -5.01 -9.29
N TRP A 91 -8.19 -5.87 -8.46
CA TRP A 91 -7.64 -7.12 -8.95
C TRP A 91 -8.74 -8.18 -8.95
N SER A 92 -8.64 -9.11 -9.89
CA SER A 92 -9.58 -10.22 -9.98
C SER A 92 -8.93 -11.47 -9.39
N LYS A 93 -9.68 -12.16 -8.52
CA LYS A 93 -9.38 -13.51 -8.09
C LYS A 93 -10.52 -14.41 -8.51
N ASP A 94 -10.22 -15.47 -9.24
CA ASP A 94 -11.19 -16.43 -9.73
C ASP A 94 -12.34 -15.78 -10.55
N GLY A 95 -12.02 -14.73 -11.31
CA GLY A 95 -13.01 -13.98 -12.09
C GLY A 95 -13.84 -12.98 -11.29
N VAL A 96 -13.65 -12.89 -9.98
CA VAL A 96 -14.36 -11.96 -9.10
C VAL A 96 -13.52 -10.72 -8.83
N VAL A 97 -14.06 -9.56 -9.16
CA VAL A 97 -13.43 -8.28 -8.88
C VAL A 97 -13.42 -8.02 -7.38
N GLN A 98 -12.25 -7.78 -6.83
CA GLN A 98 -12.05 -7.50 -5.41
C GLN A 98 -12.00 -5.98 -5.18
N ASN A 99 -13.07 -5.43 -4.62
CA ASN A 99 -13.20 -4.03 -4.26
C ASN A 99 -12.95 -3.89 -2.75
N GLY A 100 -11.69 -3.80 -2.34
CA GLY A 100 -11.32 -3.59 -0.94
C GLY A 100 -10.71 -2.22 -0.71
N ALA A 101 -10.91 -1.64 0.45
CA ALA A 101 -10.07 -0.55 0.93
C ALA A 101 -8.60 -1.05 0.92
N PHE A 102 -7.66 -0.12 0.72
CA PHE A 102 -6.22 -0.43 0.64
C PHE A 102 -5.88 -1.43 -0.48
N ASN A 103 -6.45 -1.19 -1.64
CA ASN A 103 -6.33 -2.04 -2.82
C ASN A 103 -4.91 -2.10 -3.43
N ARG A 104 -3.99 -1.21 -3.03
CA ARG A 104 -2.60 -1.17 -3.50
C ARG A 104 -1.67 -1.93 -2.56
N GLN A 105 -1.60 -1.52 -1.31
CA GLN A 105 -0.79 -2.16 -0.26
C GLN A 105 -1.61 -2.31 1.01
N SER A 106 -1.43 -3.44 1.69
CA SER A 106 -2.02 -3.71 3.00
C SER A 106 -1.19 -4.80 3.66
N TYR A 107 -0.13 -4.41 4.39
CA TYR A 107 0.79 -5.36 4.99
C TYR A 107 1.34 -4.91 6.34
N LEU A 108 1.81 -5.89 7.09
CA LEU A 108 2.65 -5.74 8.28
C LEU A 108 4.05 -6.22 7.95
N ASP A 109 5.07 -5.58 8.52
CA ASP A 109 6.44 -6.04 8.44
C ASP A 109 7.12 -6.09 9.82
N VAL A 110 8.05 -7.02 9.93
CA VAL A 110 8.98 -7.12 11.06
C VAL A 110 10.39 -7.03 10.50
N THR A 111 11.18 -6.12 11.05
CA THR A 111 12.58 -5.93 10.69
C THR A 111 13.46 -6.30 11.88
N GLY A 112 14.61 -6.91 11.61
CA GLY A 112 15.59 -7.31 12.63
C GLY A 112 16.94 -7.61 11.99
N PRO A 113 17.91 -8.19 12.74
CA PRO A 113 19.21 -8.59 12.19
C PRO A 113 19.14 -9.59 11.03
N PHE A 114 18.01 -10.28 10.91
CA PHE A 114 17.70 -11.22 9.82
C PHE A 114 17.20 -10.51 8.53
N GLY A 115 17.07 -9.18 8.53
CA GLY A 115 16.44 -8.40 7.45
C GLY A 115 14.97 -8.08 7.75
N LYS A 116 14.14 -8.00 6.68
CA LYS A 116 12.72 -7.65 6.77
C LYS A 116 11.85 -8.81 6.29
N ILE A 117 10.86 -9.18 7.09
CA ILE A 117 9.79 -10.12 6.72
C ILE A 117 8.48 -9.37 6.71
N ALA A 118 7.70 -9.48 5.63
CA ALA A 118 6.43 -8.80 5.50
C ALA A 118 5.31 -9.79 5.16
N PHE A 119 4.11 -9.49 5.64
CA PHE A 119 2.91 -10.31 5.51
C PHE A 119 1.75 -9.44 5.05
N GLY A 120 1.09 -9.84 4.00
CA GLY A 120 -0.08 -9.16 3.45
C GLY A 120 0.03 -8.89 1.97
N ARG A 121 -0.76 -7.92 1.51
CA ARG A 121 -0.77 -7.49 0.12
C ARG A 121 0.33 -6.45 -0.10
N MET A 122 1.23 -6.75 -1.00
CA MET A 122 2.34 -5.88 -1.37
C MET A 122 2.42 -5.74 -2.89
N VAL A 123 3.08 -4.68 -3.35
CA VAL A 123 3.48 -4.56 -4.75
C VAL A 123 4.51 -5.65 -5.05
N SER A 124 4.44 -6.21 -6.25
CA SER A 124 5.41 -7.23 -6.68
C SER A 124 6.84 -6.68 -6.68
N LEU A 125 7.82 -7.55 -6.49
CA LEU A 125 9.25 -7.18 -6.50
C LEU A 125 9.68 -6.48 -7.80
N SER A 126 8.98 -6.71 -8.90
CA SER A 126 9.19 -6.07 -10.20
C SER A 126 8.34 -4.81 -10.42
N GLY A 127 7.38 -4.52 -9.53
CA GLY A 127 6.51 -3.35 -9.63
C GLY A 127 7.21 -2.09 -9.11
N GLY A 128 7.33 -1.08 -9.95
CA GLY A 128 8.16 0.12 -9.76
C GLY A 128 7.94 1.02 -8.54
N THR A 129 7.11 0.65 -7.56
CA THR A 129 6.83 1.49 -6.38
C THR A 129 6.64 0.64 -5.14
N GLY A 130 7.53 0.74 -4.19
CA GLY A 130 7.44 0.05 -2.90
C GLY A 130 8.82 -0.24 -2.31
N ASP A 131 8.88 -0.53 -1.01
CA ASP A 131 10.11 -0.81 -0.28
C ASP A 131 10.78 -2.12 -0.70
N PHE A 132 10.04 -3.00 -1.38
CA PHE A 132 10.52 -4.30 -1.87
C PHE A 132 10.83 -4.30 -3.37
N ASN A 133 10.92 -3.13 -3.99
CA ASN A 133 11.17 -3.03 -5.42
C ASN A 133 12.64 -3.32 -5.75
N MET A 134 12.90 -4.41 -6.44
CA MET A 134 14.24 -4.78 -6.90
C MET A 134 14.80 -3.86 -8.01
N ALA A 135 13.97 -3.05 -8.64
CA ALA A 135 14.41 -2.09 -9.66
C ALA A 135 15.02 -0.81 -9.07
N LYS A 136 15.10 -0.68 -7.76
CA LYS A 136 15.72 0.45 -7.06
C LYS A 136 17.22 0.28 -6.76
N TRP A 137 17.80 -0.85 -7.17
CA TRP A 137 19.22 -1.15 -6.93
C TRP A 137 20.05 -0.95 -8.17
#